data_7e5efbef104008c824b1d9be9bcdb4da
#
_entry.id   7e5efbef104008c824b1d9be9bcdb4da
#
_cell.length_a   1.000
_cell.length_b   1.000
_cell.length_c   1.000
_cell.angle_alpha   90.00
_cell.angle_beta   90.00
_cell.angle_gamma   90.00
#
_symmetry.space_group_name_H-M   'P 1'
#
loop_
_entity.id
_entity.type
_entity.pdbx_description
1 polymer ?
#
loop_
_entity_poly.entity_id
_entity_poly.type
_entity_poly.pdbx_seq_one_letter_code
_entity_poly.pdbx_strand_id
1 'polypeptide(L)'
;PYLLRNEAPPHCWPIRYAQLREDRSKIEADEETAANVRSLIEKAAANTIWRQKECINLIPSEQSYSDMSRLLSILDPVGRYAEHKQVKAFKEADIFYYQGTDFISEVENLLCHELRKFLNCAEVETRVISGQMANVAVFSALVDYVNRADRKSEQRRLRKVMNNHIIKGGHLSAQPMGALRDFVMRDPKWEKPAVVNFPVLPENPYKIDMTSCRELIAAHRPELIILGKSMIIHREPVAEIRAAIDEFELDCVLMYDMAHVLGLIGPYFQQPFQEGADV
;
A
#
# COMPACT_ATOMS: atom_id res chain seq x y z
N PRO A 1 14.60 4.69 28.48
CA PRO A 1 15.31 3.72 29.32
C PRO A 1 16.71 4.18 29.72
N TYR A 2 17.47 4.84 28.82
CA TYR A 2 18.81 5.35 29.12
C TYR A 2 18.83 6.46 30.20
N LEU A 3 17.80 7.30 30.24
CA LEU A 3 17.67 8.36 31.27
C LEU A 3 17.24 7.83 32.65
N LEU A 4 16.97 6.54 32.79
CA LEU A 4 16.55 5.91 34.04
C LEU A 4 17.65 5.07 34.69
N ARG A 5 18.85 4.99 34.11
CA ARG A 5 20.01 4.35 34.77
C ARG A 5 20.57 5.28 35.84
N ASN A 6 20.94 4.68 36.97
CA ASN A 6 21.48 5.36 38.16
C ASN A 6 22.84 6.07 37.94
N GLU A 7 23.26 6.23 36.69
CA GLU A 7 24.61 6.68 36.32
C GLU A 7 24.70 8.18 36.03
N ALA A 8 23.57 8.87 35.86
CA ALA A 8 23.57 10.32 35.69
C ALA A 8 23.52 11.02 37.04
N PRO A 9 24.42 12.01 37.32
CA PRO A 9 24.41 12.73 38.57
C PRO A 9 23.05 13.38 38.84
N PRO A 10 22.54 13.37 40.09
CA PRO A 10 21.20 13.86 40.45
C PRO A 10 20.94 15.32 40.03
N HIS A 11 21.95 16.13 39.92
CA HIS A 11 21.84 17.54 39.50
C HIS A 11 21.62 17.75 38.00
N CYS A 12 21.77 16.70 37.18
CA CYS A 12 21.46 16.74 35.75
C CYS A 12 19.99 16.46 35.46
N TRP A 13 19.18 16.18 36.46
CA TRP A 13 17.79 15.85 36.31
C TRP A 13 16.91 17.07 36.61
N PRO A 14 15.99 17.47 35.72
CA PRO A 14 14.97 18.45 36.08
C PRO A 14 14.22 17.97 37.33
N ILE A 15 13.98 18.88 38.29
CA ILE A 15 13.27 18.59 39.55
C ILE A 15 11.96 17.79 39.33
N ARG A 16 11.30 18.06 38.24
CA ARG A 16 10.09 17.34 37.83
C ARG A 16 10.30 15.84 37.53
N TYR A 17 11.50 15.45 37.10
CA TYR A 17 11.83 14.04 36.84
C TYR A 17 12.15 13.28 38.15
N ALA A 18 12.74 13.94 39.14
CA ALA A 18 12.96 13.33 40.44
C ALA A 18 11.64 13.05 41.15
N GLN A 19 10.70 14.01 41.14
CA GLN A 19 9.36 13.82 41.68
C GLN A 19 8.58 12.68 40.98
N LEU A 20 8.60 12.62 39.64
CA LEU A 20 7.97 11.54 38.89
C LEU A 20 8.58 10.17 39.17
N ARG A 21 9.81 10.09 39.61
CA ARG A 21 10.46 8.84 39.99
C ARG A 21 10.07 8.38 41.41
N GLU A 22 9.92 9.29 42.36
CA GLU A 22 9.35 9.01 43.67
C GLU A 22 7.87 8.59 43.58
N ASP A 23 7.12 9.25 42.75
CA ASP A 23 5.70 8.93 42.53
C ASP A 23 5.51 7.59 41.81
N ARG A 24 6.41 7.20 40.91
CA ARG A 24 6.37 5.89 40.25
C ARG A 24 6.58 4.71 41.20
N SER A 25 7.34 4.88 42.26
CA SER A 25 7.49 3.83 43.28
C SER A 25 6.22 3.65 44.12
N LYS A 26 5.31 4.63 44.07
CA LYS A 26 4.03 4.64 44.79
C LYS A 26 2.83 4.29 43.88
N ILE A 27 3.02 4.19 42.56
CA ILE A 27 2.01 3.67 41.63
C ILE A 27 2.09 2.14 41.73
N GLU A 28 1.40 1.57 42.70
CA GLU A 28 0.99 0.17 42.61
C GLU A 28 0.20 0.04 41.33
N ALA A 29 0.68 -0.83 40.41
CA ALA A 29 -0.07 -1.12 39.21
C ALA A 29 -1.45 -1.61 39.67
N ASP A 30 -2.49 -0.91 39.26
CA ASP A 30 -3.86 -1.31 39.56
C ASP A 30 -4.03 -2.79 39.17
N GLU A 31 -4.43 -3.62 40.12
CA GLU A 31 -4.56 -5.07 39.94
C GLU A 31 -5.48 -5.40 38.75
N GLU A 32 -6.47 -4.57 38.52
CA GLU A 32 -7.37 -4.68 37.36
C GLU A 32 -6.61 -4.45 36.03
N THR A 33 -5.79 -3.42 35.96
CA THR A 33 -4.96 -3.14 34.77
C THR A 33 -3.98 -4.28 34.51
N ALA A 34 -3.33 -4.81 35.55
CA ALA A 34 -2.40 -5.93 35.41
C ALA A 34 -3.11 -7.22 34.98
N ALA A 35 -4.33 -7.46 35.48
CA ALA A 35 -5.16 -8.60 35.07
C ALA A 35 -5.61 -8.47 33.61
N ASN A 36 -6.03 -7.27 33.19
CA ASN A 36 -6.42 -6.99 31.82
C ASN A 36 -5.25 -7.22 30.83
N VAL A 37 -4.05 -6.74 31.17
CA VAL A 37 -2.85 -6.95 30.33
C VAL A 37 -2.53 -8.45 30.21
N ARG A 38 -2.53 -9.19 31.32
CA ARG A 38 -2.33 -10.66 31.27
C ARG A 38 -3.37 -11.35 30.39
N SER A 39 -4.65 -11.03 30.59
CA SER A 39 -5.74 -11.59 29.77
C SER A 39 -5.55 -11.32 28.28
N LEU A 40 -5.11 -10.11 27.91
CA LEU A 40 -4.85 -9.76 26.50
C LEU A 40 -3.68 -10.57 25.93
N ILE A 41 -2.60 -10.73 26.69
CA ILE A 41 -1.42 -11.53 26.26
C ILE A 41 -1.83 -12.99 26.06
N GLU A 42 -2.56 -13.58 27.00
CA GLU A 42 -3.05 -14.96 26.92
C GLU A 42 -3.95 -15.17 25.69
N LYS A 43 -4.90 -14.26 25.47
CA LYS A 43 -5.80 -14.28 24.31
C LYS A 43 -5.04 -14.11 22.99
N ALA A 44 -4.06 -13.22 22.94
CA ALA A 44 -3.23 -13.02 21.76
C ALA A 44 -2.40 -14.26 21.44
N ALA A 45 -1.80 -14.90 22.48
CA ALA A 45 -1.06 -16.13 22.32
C ALA A 45 -1.95 -17.29 21.84
N ALA A 46 -3.12 -17.47 22.43
CA ALA A 46 -4.10 -18.48 22.01
C ALA A 46 -4.56 -18.26 20.58
N ASN A 47 -4.89 -17.00 20.22
CA ASN A 47 -5.26 -16.65 18.85
C ASN A 47 -4.13 -16.91 17.85
N THR A 48 -2.88 -16.63 18.22
CA THR A 48 -1.72 -16.91 17.36
C THR A 48 -1.57 -18.40 17.11
N ILE A 49 -1.70 -19.24 18.15
CA ILE A 49 -1.64 -20.70 18.02
C ILE A 49 -2.75 -21.20 17.11
N TRP A 50 -3.98 -20.75 17.35
CA TRP A 50 -5.14 -21.10 16.52
C TRP A 50 -4.92 -20.74 15.05
N ARG A 51 -4.52 -19.49 14.76
CA ARG A 51 -4.33 -19.02 13.38
C ARG A 51 -3.18 -19.71 12.65
N GLN A 52 -2.09 -20.01 13.35
CA GLN A 52 -0.88 -20.56 12.70
C GLN A 52 -0.80 -22.09 12.70
N LYS A 53 -1.53 -22.76 13.59
CA LYS A 53 -1.44 -24.21 13.74
C LYS A 53 -2.74 -24.96 13.52
N GLU A 54 -3.89 -24.34 13.80
CA GLU A 54 -5.18 -25.02 13.85
C GLU A 54 -6.12 -24.61 12.72
N CYS A 55 -5.87 -23.49 12.05
CA CYS A 55 -6.67 -23.05 10.91
C CYS A 55 -5.87 -22.87 9.62
N ILE A 56 -6.58 -22.95 8.50
CA ILE A 56 -6.04 -22.61 7.18
C ILE A 56 -6.54 -21.20 6.86
N ASN A 57 -5.61 -20.24 6.80
CA ASN A 57 -5.96 -18.87 6.40
C ASN A 57 -6.07 -18.80 4.87
N LEU A 58 -7.27 -18.47 4.38
CA LEU A 58 -7.56 -18.32 2.95
C LEU A 58 -7.54 -16.87 2.47
N ILE A 59 -7.10 -15.92 3.29
CA ILE A 59 -6.97 -14.52 2.89
C ILE A 59 -5.55 -14.29 2.33
N PRO A 60 -5.36 -14.22 1.00
CA PRO A 60 -4.02 -14.22 0.41
C PRO A 60 -3.28 -12.89 0.61
N SER A 61 -3.97 -11.82 0.98
CA SER A 61 -3.35 -10.52 1.32
C SER A 61 -2.86 -10.41 2.76
N GLU A 62 -3.15 -11.39 3.62
CA GLU A 62 -2.59 -11.47 4.97
C GLU A 62 -1.27 -12.25 4.96
N GLN A 63 -0.27 -11.75 5.69
CA GLN A 63 1.04 -12.37 5.78
C GLN A 63 1.46 -12.58 7.24
N SER A 64 2.17 -13.68 7.50
CA SER A 64 2.87 -13.89 8.75
C SER A 64 4.26 -13.28 8.65
N TYR A 65 4.62 -12.43 9.61
CA TYR A 65 5.98 -11.88 9.68
C TYR A 65 7.01 -12.99 9.90
N SER A 66 8.16 -12.86 9.25
CA SER A 66 9.34 -13.65 9.61
C SER A 66 9.82 -13.27 11.03
N ASP A 67 10.59 -14.15 11.67
CA ASP A 67 11.13 -13.87 13.00
C ASP A 67 12.05 -12.64 12.99
N MET A 68 12.79 -12.42 11.90
CA MET A 68 13.62 -11.23 11.73
C MET A 68 12.76 -9.97 11.63
N SER A 69 11.68 -9.98 10.86
CA SER A 69 10.77 -8.84 10.76
C SER A 69 10.10 -8.51 12.10
N ARG A 70 9.73 -9.55 12.87
CA ARG A 70 9.21 -9.35 14.24
C ARG A 70 10.25 -8.71 15.14
N LEU A 71 11.49 -9.20 15.11
CA LEU A 71 12.59 -8.63 15.90
C LEU A 71 12.81 -7.15 15.57
N LEU A 72 12.88 -6.80 14.27
CA LEU A 72 13.08 -5.42 13.85
C LEU A 72 11.92 -4.51 14.24
N SER A 73 10.69 -5.04 14.29
CA SER A 73 9.48 -4.26 14.66
C SER A 73 9.43 -3.84 16.14
N ILE A 74 10.27 -4.40 17.01
CA ILE A 74 10.33 -4.02 18.43
C ILE A 74 11.55 -3.18 18.79
N LEU A 75 12.41 -2.86 17.82
CA LEU A 75 13.60 -2.05 18.04
C LEU A 75 13.29 -0.56 18.06
N ASP A 76 14.20 0.23 18.65
CA ASP A 76 14.04 1.67 18.87
C ASP A 76 13.63 2.49 17.61
N PRO A 77 14.16 2.24 16.40
CA PRO A 77 13.82 3.02 15.21
C PRO A 77 12.32 3.05 14.87
N VAL A 78 11.56 2.01 15.25
CA VAL A 78 10.10 1.95 14.98
C VAL A 78 9.33 3.08 15.67
N GLY A 79 9.84 3.60 16.78
CA GLY A 79 9.24 4.69 17.54
C GLY A 79 9.79 6.08 17.21
N ARG A 80 10.52 6.27 16.12
CA ARG A 80 11.20 7.53 15.79
C ARG A 80 10.56 8.23 14.59
N TYR A 81 10.67 9.55 14.56
CA TYR A 81 10.40 10.35 13.38
C TYR A 81 11.58 10.25 12.40
N ALA A 82 11.29 9.92 11.15
CA ALA A 82 12.27 9.84 10.07
C ALA A 82 12.13 11.01 9.06
N GLU A 83 11.61 12.14 9.51
CA GLU A 83 11.41 13.31 8.66
C GLU A 83 12.76 13.84 8.14
N HIS A 84 12.83 14.02 6.84
CA HIS A 84 13.99 14.57 6.15
C HIS A 84 13.56 15.48 5.00
N LYS A 85 14.47 16.29 4.52
CA LYS A 85 14.23 17.21 3.40
C LYS A 85 15.47 17.26 2.49
N GLN A 86 15.25 17.12 1.20
CA GLN A 86 16.26 17.43 0.20
C GLN A 86 16.44 18.94 0.07
N VAL A 87 17.66 19.41 0.24
CA VAL A 87 17.97 20.84 0.13
C VAL A 87 18.87 21.07 -1.09
N LYS A 88 18.34 21.73 -2.09
CA LYS A 88 19.05 22.05 -3.36
C LYS A 88 20.39 22.74 -3.13
N ALA A 89 20.51 23.62 -2.12
CA ALA A 89 21.72 24.32 -1.77
C ALA A 89 22.87 23.38 -1.35
N PHE A 90 22.56 22.15 -0.92
CA PHE A 90 23.54 21.15 -0.50
C PHE A 90 23.64 19.97 -1.51
N LYS A 91 23.48 20.26 -2.80
CA LYS A 91 23.56 19.24 -3.87
C LYS A 91 22.54 18.11 -3.70
N GLU A 92 21.33 18.46 -3.28
CA GLU A 92 20.24 17.53 -3.03
C GLU A 92 20.51 16.49 -1.91
N ALA A 93 21.44 16.79 -0.99
CA ALA A 93 21.66 15.95 0.17
C ALA A 93 20.41 15.94 1.08
N ASP A 94 20.09 14.77 1.60
CA ASP A 94 19.04 14.61 2.61
C ASP A 94 19.50 15.20 3.94
N ILE A 95 18.68 16.09 4.49
CA ILE A 95 18.89 16.65 5.82
C ILE A 95 17.80 16.08 6.73
N PHE A 96 18.24 15.31 7.70
CA PHE A 96 17.37 14.75 8.74
C PHE A 96 17.12 15.78 9.84
N TYR A 97 15.86 15.90 10.26
CA TYR A 97 15.47 16.85 11.31
C TYR A 97 15.81 16.35 12.69
N TYR A 98 15.98 15.03 12.87
CA TYR A 98 16.26 14.39 14.15
C TYR A 98 17.53 13.56 14.07
N GLN A 99 18.30 13.56 15.16
CA GLN A 99 19.54 12.82 15.23
C GLN A 99 19.30 11.30 15.31
N GLY A 100 20.18 10.51 14.69
CA GLY A 100 20.13 9.06 14.73
C GLY A 100 18.99 8.45 13.90
N THR A 101 18.45 9.17 12.93
CA THR A 101 17.38 8.71 12.02
C THR A 101 17.87 8.43 10.59
N ASP A 102 19.10 8.72 10.29
CA ASP A 102 19.79 8.41 9.03
C ASP A 102 19.77 6.90 8.71
N PHE A 103 19.87 6.05 9.72
CA PHE A 103 19.72 4.61 9.58
C PHE A 103 18.37 4.21 8.92
N ILE A 104 17.31 4.95 9.19
CA ILE A 104 15.98 4.66 8.61
C ILE A 104 16.02 4.90 7.09
N SER A 105 16.73 5.93 6.64
CA SER A 105 16.94 6.17 5.20
C SER A 105 17.74 5.04 4.54
N GLU A 106 18.73 4.49 5.25
CA GLU A 106 19.47 3.32 4.75
C GLU A 106 18.54 2.12 4.55
N VAL A 107 17.66 1.86 5.53
CA VAL A 107 16.64 0.79 5.43
C VAL A 107 15.69 1.02 4.25
N GLU A 108 15.18 2.25 4.08
CA GLU A 108 14.28 2.61 2.97
C GLU A 108 14.96 2.43 1.61
N ASN A 109 16.21 2.91 1.48
CA ASN A 109 16.97 2.76 0.24
C ASN A 109 17.25 1.29 -0.10
N LEU A 110 17.60 0.48 0.89
CA LEU A 110 17.82 -0.94 0.71
C LEU A 110 16.52 -1.66 0.30
N LEU A 111 15.40 -1.33 0.95
CA LEU A 111 14.09 -1.87 0.60
C LEU A 111 13.69 -1.51 -0.83
N CYS A 112 13.86 -0.24 -1.24
CA CYS A 112 13.60 0.18 -2.62
C CYS A 112 14.49 -0.57 -3.62
N HIS A 113 15.77 -0.75 -3.29
CA HIS A 113 16.71 -1.49 -4.14
C HIS A 113 16.26 -2.95 -4.33
N GLU A 114 15.95 -3.65 -3.26
CA GLU A 114 15.56 -5.05 -3.33
C GLU A 114 14.19 -5.25 -3.99
N LEU A 115 13.23 -4.33 -3.78
CA LEU A 115 11.94 -4.38 -4.45
C LEU A 115 12.05 -4.10 -5.96
N ARG A 116 12.87 -3.14 -6.39
CA ARG A 116 13.14 -2.92 -7.82
C ARG A 116 13.67 -4.18 -8.48
N LYS A 117 14.60 -4.84 -7.83
CA LYS A 117 15.19 -6.10 -8.30
C LYS A 117 14.16 -7.24 -8.32
N PHE A 118 13.38 -7.38 -7.25
CA PHE A 118 12.35 -8.43 -7.14
C PHE A 118 11.24 -8.27 -8.17
N LEU A 119 10.75 -7.03 -8.36
CA LEU A 119 9.65 -6.71 -9.28
C LEU A 119 10.13 -6.44 -10.71
N ASN A 120 11.44 -6.25 -10.92
CA ASN A 120 12.03 -5.81 -12.19
C ASN A 120 11.37 -4.52 -12.70
N CYS A 121 11.27 -3.52 -11.85
CA CYS A 121 10.68 -2.21 -12.14
C CYS A 121 11.69 -1.08 -11.95
N ALA A 122 11.42 0.08 -12.57
CA ALA A 122 12.33 1.23 -12.53
C ALA A 122 12.34 1.94 -11.18
N GLU A 123 11.15 2.15 -10.60
CA GLU A 123 10.95 2.92 -9.36
C GLU A 123 10.02 2.22 -8.39
N VAL A 124 10.22 2.49 -7.11
CA VAL A 124 9.43 1.95 -6.01
C VAL A 124 9.16 3.05 -4.97
N GLU A 125 7.93 3.15 -4.51
CA GLU A 125 7.53 3.97 -3.38
C GLU A 125 7.18 3.08 -2.17
N THR A 126 7.91 3.20 -1.08
CA THR A 126 7.79 2.33 0.10
C THR A 126 7.10 2.97 1.30
N ARG A 127 6.78 4.27 1.25
CA ARG A 127 6.25 5.03 2.39
C ARG A 127 4.76 4.80 2.64
N VAL A 128 4.07 4.11 1.74
CA VAL A 128 2.66 3.74 1.92
C VAL A 128 2.52 2.58 2.93
N ILE A 129 1.55 2.68 3.82
CA ILE A 129 1.36 1.72 4.92
C ILE A 129 0.22 0.73 4.69
N SER A 130 -0.48 0.83 3.57
CA SER A 130 -1.57 -0.09 3.20
C SER A 130 -1.82 -0.08 1.69
N GLY A 131 -2.43 -1.15 1.15
CA GLY A 131 -2.87 -1.20 -0.23
C GLY A 131 -3.87 -0.10 -0.58
N GLN A 132 -4.74 0.29 0.36
CA GLN A 132 -5.65 1.42 0.19
C GLN A 132 -4.88 2.74 -0.02
N MET A 133 -3.84 3.00 0.78
CA MET A 133 -2.97 4.17 0.58
C MET A 133 -2.19 4.11 -0.72
N ALA A 134 -1.69 2.94 -1.11
CA ALA A 134 -1.02 2.76 -2.39
C ALA A 134 -1.93 3.15 -3.55
N ASN A 135 -3.17 2.66 -3.55
CA ASN A 135 -4.15 3.02 -4.57
C ASN A 135 -4.48 4.52 -4.57
N VAL A 136 -4.68 5.13 -3.39
CA VAL A 136 -4.89 6.59 -3.28
C VAL A 136 -3.69 7.36 -3.82
N ALA A 137 -2.46 6.94 -3.53
CA ALA A 137 -1.24 7.59 -4.03
C ALA A 137 -1.17 7.55 -5.57
N VAL A 138 -1.43 6.38 -6.17
CA VAL A 138 -1.48 6.23 -7.62
C VAL A 138 -2.56 7.11 -8.24
N PHE A 139 -3.78 7.08 -7.70
CA PHE A 139 -4.90 7.87 -8.23
C PHE A 139 -4.66 9.38 -8.10
N SER A 140 -4.08 9.83 -6.98
CA SER A 140 -3.68 11.24 -6.79
C SER A 140 -2.62 11.66 -7.82
N ALA A 141 -1.58 10.85 -8.00
CA ALA A 141 -0.53 11.10 -8.96
C ALA A 141 -1.08 11.18 -10.40
N LEU A 142 -2.04 10.32 -10.75
CA LEU A 142 -2.70 10.35 -12.05
C LEU A 142 -3.56 11.60 -12.24
N VAL A 143 -4.30 12.02 -11.22
CA VAL A 143 -5.06 13.28 -11.28
C VAL A 143 -4.11 14.47 -11.47
N ASP A 144 -2.99 14.52 -10.75
CA ASP A 144 -1.97 15.55 -10.95
C ASP A 144 -1.38 15.50 -12.36
N TYR A 145 -1.11 14.31 -12.88
CA TYR A 145 -0.57 14.10 -14.22
C TYR A 145 -1.50 14.60 -15.32
N VAL A 146 -2.78 14.23 -15.27
CA VAL A 146 -3.76 14.66 -16.30
C VAL A 146 -4.08 16.16 -16.23
N ASN A 147 -3.76 16.83 -15.11
CA ASN A 147 -3.92 18.27 -14.91
C ASN A 147 -2.60 19.05 -14.97
N ARG A 148 -1.49 18.42 -15.37
CA ARG A 148 -0.14 19.01 -15.34
C ARG A 148 0.02 20.25 -16.22
N ALA A 149 -0.77 20.39 -17.27
CA ALA A 149 -0.70 21.52 -18.20
C ALA A 149 -1.31 22.81 -17.61
N ASP A 150 -2.33 22.69 -16.76
CA ASP A 150 -2.97 23.81 -16.10
C ASP A 150 -3.28 23.48 -14.64
N ARG A 151 -2.37 23.85 -13.75
CA ARG A 151 -2.50 23.65 -12.30
C ARG A 151 -3.29 24.77 -11.59
N LYS A 152 -3.72 25.80 -12.30
CA LYS A 152 -4.44 26.93 -11.71
C LYS A 152 -5.96 26.77 -11.78
N SER A 153 -6.44 25.94 -12.70
CA SER A 153 -7.85 25.59 -12.81
C SER A 153 -8.22 24.51 -11.80
N GLU A 154 -9.51 24.33 -11.56
CA GLU A 154 -10.02 23.20 -10.79
C GLU A 154 -9.58 21.88 -11.44
N GLN A 155 -8.96 21.01 -10.64
CA GLN A 155 -8.45 19.75 -11.13
C GLN A 155 -9.59 18.82 -11.55
N ARG A 156 -9.54 18.36 -12.81
CA ARG A 156 -10.47 17.37 -13.29
C ARG A 156 -10.10 15.98 -12.76
N ARG A 157 -11.10 15.16 -12.50
CA ARG A 157 -10.95 13.75 -12.20
C ARG A 157 -10.71 12.93 -13.47
N LEU A 158 -10.33 11.66 -13.31
CA LEU A 158 -10.21 10.70 -14.42
C LEU A 158 -11.55 10.54 -15.14
N ARG A 159 -11.55 10.70 -16.44
CA ARG A 159 -12.78 10.69 -17.27
C ARG A 159 -13.41 9.31 -17.37
N LYS A 160 -12.59 8.27 -17.45
CA LYS A 160 -13.03 6.90 -17.55
C LYS A 160 -11.99 5.96 -16.94
N VAL A 161 -12.46 5.05 -16.12
CA VAL A 161 -11.63 3.99 -15.50
C VAL A 161 -12.24 2.63 -15.87
N MET A 162 -11.38 1.64 -16.14
CA MET A 162 -11.79 0.28 -16.37
C MET A 162 -11.21 -0.64 -15.29
N ASN A 163 -12.04 -1.53 -14.73
CA ASN A 163 -11.63 -2.41 -13.63
C ASN A 163 -12.41 -3.73 -13.59
N ASN A 164 -12.01 -4.64 -12.71
CA ASN A 164 -12.76 -5.85 -12.43
C ASN A 164 -13.99 -5.55 -11.57
N HIS A 165 -15.16 -6.08 -11.93
CA HIS A 165 -16.37 -5.95 -11.12
C HIS A 165 -16.22 -6.72 -9.80
N ILE A 166 -16.71 -6.16 -8.70
CA ILE A 166 -16.56 -6.75 -7.36
C ILE A 166 -17.13 -8.17 -7.27
N ILE A 167 -18.30 -8.43 -7.87
CA ILE A 167 -18.94 -9.76 -7.88
C ILE A 167 -18.12 -10.78 -8.70
N LYS A 168 -17.26 -10.32 -9.60
CA LYS A 168 -16.36 -11.13 -10.42
C LYS A 168 -14.94 -11.22 -9.83
N GLY A 169 -14.84 -11.02 -8.54
CA GLY A 169 -13.60 -11.12 -7.79
C GLY A 169 -12.80 -9.82 -7.68
N GLY A 170 -13.31 -8.69 -8.20
CA GLY A 170 -12.63 -7.39 -8.10
C GLY A 170 -12.39 -6.95 -6.65
N HIS A 171 -11.33 -6.17 -6.44
CA HIS A 171 -10.99 -5.65 -5.12
C HIS A 171 -11.73 -4.33 -4.84
N LEU A 172 -12.15 -4.14 -3.57
CA LEU A 172 -12.93 -2.98 -3.14
C LEU A 172 -12.19 -1.65 -3.36
N SER A 173 -10.88 -1.59 -3.14
CA SER A 173 -10.09 -0.36 -3.29
C SER A 173 -10.13 0.19 -4.73
N ALA A 174 -10.24 -0.66 -5.74
CA ALA A 174 -10.37 -0.27 -7.15
C ALA A 174 -11.80 0.12 -7.55
N GLN A 175 -12.74 0.17 -6.61
CA GLN A 175 -14.15 0.47 -6.89
C GLN A 175 -14.51 1.91 -6.51
N PRO A 176 -15.60 2.46 -7.10
CA PRO A 176 -16.13 3.77 -6.72
C PRO A 176 -16.66 3.86 -5.28
N MET A 177 -16.84 2.74 -4.60
CA MET A 177 -17.19 2.68 -3.18
C MET A 177 -15.95 2.58 -2.28
N GLY A 178 -14.76 2.41 -2.86
CA GLY A 178 -13.46 2.37 -2.19
C GLY A 178 -12.59 3.57 -2.53
N ALA A 179 -11.27 3.35 -2.71
CA ALA A 179 -10.31 4.42 -2.95
C ALA A 179 -10.57 5.23 -4.25
N LEU A 180 -11.14 4.61 -5.27
CA LEU A 180 -11.43 5.28 -6.54
C LEU A 180 -12.52 6.37 -6.46
N ARG A 181 -13.28 6.44 -5.36
CA ARG A 181 -14.48 7.28 -5.19
C ARG A 181 -14.29 8.73 -5.63
N ASP A 182 -13.21 9.34 -5.19
CA ASP A 182 -13.00 10.78 -5.36
C ASP A 182 -12.12 11.12 -6.57
N PHE A 183 -11.63 10.11 -7.28
CA PHE A 183 -10.68 10.26 -8.39
C PHE A 183 -11.30 10.04 -9.77
N VAL A 184 -12.49 9.46 -9.87
CA VAL A 184 -13.20 9.23 -11.12
C VAL A 184 -14.37 10.21 -11.29
N MET A 185 -14.58 10.70 -12.50
CA MET A 185 -15.72 11.56 -12.85
C MET A 185 -17.04 10.81 -12.63
N ARG A 186 -18.11 11.59 -12.42
CA ARG A 186 -19.47 11.09 -12.33
C ARG A 186 -20.31 11.73 -13.41
N ASP A 187 -21.28 10.99 -13.90
CA ASP A 187 -22.31 11.55 -14.77
C ASP A 187 -23.10 12.63 -14.01
N PRO A 188 -23.21 13.86 -14.54
CA PRO A 188 -23.85 14.96 -13.79
C PRO A 188 -25.35 14.73 -13.52
N LYS A 189 -26.02 13.92 -14.33
CA LYS A 189 -27.46 13.67 -14.23
C LYS A 189 -27.79 12.49 -13.31
N TRP A 190 -26.98 11.44 -13.40
CA TRP A 190 -27.27 10.16 -12.74
C TRP A 190 -26.30 9.87 -11.59
N GLU A 191 -25.31 10.76 -11.37
CA GLU A 191 -24.23 10.57 -10.41
C GLU A 191 -23.49 9.23 -10.52
N LYS A 192 -23.69 8.54 -11.63
CA LYS A 192 -23.06 7.25 -11.89
C LYS A 192 -21.58 7.45 -12.15
N PRO A 193 -20.69 6.74 -11.41
CA PRO A 193 -19.26 6.80 -11.66
C PRO A 193 -18.91 6.37 -13.08
N ALA A 194 -17.95 7.06 -13.69
CA ALA A 194 -17.49 6.78 -15.05
C ALA A 194 -16.54 5.56 -15.10
N VAL A 195 -17.04 4.42 -14.61
CA VAL A 195 -16.32 3.15 -14.54
C VAL A 195 -16.96 2.15 -15.50
N VAL A 196 -16.10 1.45 -16.24
CA VAL A 196 -16.46 0.32 -17.11
C VAL A 196 -15.87 -0.95 -16.48
N ASN A 197 -16.68 -1.98 -16.32
CA ASN A 197 -16.15 -3.23 -15.80
C ASN A 197 -15.68 -4.14 -16.95
N PHE A 198 -14.64 -4.92 -16.70
CA PHE A 198 -14.21 -5.93 -17.65
C PHE A 198 -15.34 -6.92 -17.93
N PRO A 199 -15.57 -7.27 -19.21
CA PRO A 199 -16.39 -8.40 -19.58
C PRO A 199 -15.69 -9.69 -19.17
N VAL A 200 -16.46 -10.70 -18.82
CA VAL A 200 -15.94 -12.02 -18.42
C VAL A 200 -16.52 -13.10 -19.29
N LEU A 201 -15.80 -14.21 -19.42
CA LEU A 201 -16.27 -15.36 -20.17
C LEU A 201 -17.54 -15.93 -19.54
N PRO A 202 -18.55 -16.31 -20.29
CA PRO A 202 -19.80 -16.88 -19.77
C PRO A 202 -19.55 -18.14 -18.93
N GLU A 203 -18.62 -18.98 -19.36
CA GLU A 203 -18.24 -20.24 -18.71
C GLU A 203 -17.28 -20.06 -17.54
N ASN A 204 -16.61 -18.90 -17.45
CA ASN A 204 -15.66 -18.61 -16.38
C ASN A 204 -15.68 -17.14 -15.94
N PRO A 205 -16.47 -16.78 -14.92
CA PRO A 205 -16.63 -15.40 -14.47
C PRO A 205 -15.37 -14.77 -13.87
N TYR A 206 -14.32 -15.53 -13.66
CA TYR A 206 -13.03 -15.05 -13.15
C TYR A 206 -11.99 -14.81 -14.25
N LYS A 207 -12.36 -15.02 -15.52
CA LYS A 207 -11.48 -14.79 -16.66
C LYS A 207 -12.06 -13.72 -17.57
N ILE A 208 -11.23 -12.72 -17.94
CA ILE A 208 -11.62 -11.63 -18.83
C ILE A 208 -11.84 -12.18 -20.23
N ASP A 209 -12.97 -11.79 -20.87
CA ASP A 209 -13.20 -11.98 -22.29
C ASP A 209 -12.45 -10.90 -23.07
N MET A 210 -11.31 -11.25 -23.64
CA MET A 210 -10.47 -10.29 -24.34
C MET A 210 -11.07 -9.75 -25.64
N THR A 211 -11.93 -10.50 -26.32
CA THR A 211 -12.60 -10.02 -27.54
C THR A 211 -13.51 -8.83 -27.20
N SER A 212 -14.43 -9.01 -26.28
CA SER A 212 -15.32 -7.94 -25.82
C SER A 212 -14.56 -6.84 -25.05
N CYS A 213 -13.46 -7.20 -24.36
CA CYS A 213 -12.63 -6.23 -23.64
C CYS A 213 -12.00 -5.22 -24.60
N ARG A 214 -11.44 -5.65 -25.72
CA ARG A 214 -10.85 -4.77 -26.74
C ARG A 214 -11.87 -3.78 -27.31
N GLU A 215 -13.10 -4.26 -27.60
CA GLU A 215 -14.19 -3.40 -28.06
C GLU A 215 -14.54 -2.31 -27.04
N LEU A 216 -14.61 -2.68 -25.75
CA LEU A 216 -14.87 -1.71 -24.67
C LEU A 216 -13.71 -0.72 -24.47
N ILE A 217 -12.47 -1.15 -24.59
CA ILE A 217 -11.30 -0.26 -24.54
C ILE A 217 -11.37 0.77 -25.68
N ALA A 218 -11.62 0.31 -26.91
CA ALA A 218 -11.75 1.19 -28.08
C ALA A 218 -12.91 2.20 -27.91
N ALA A 219 -14.08 1.73 -27.47
CA ALA A 219 -15.29 2.54 -27.35
C ALA A 219 -15.21 3.57 -26.21
N HIS A 220 -14.62 3.19 -25.08
CA HIS A 220 -14.63 4.03 -23.87
C HIS A 220 -13.35 4.82 -23.65
N ARG A 221 -12.23 4.45 -24.29
CA ARG A 221 -10.94 5.12 -24.21
C ARG A 221 -10.55 5.48 -22.75
N PRO A 222 -10.39 4.49 -21.86
CA PRO A 222 -10.10 4.75 -20.45
C PRO A 222 -8.76 5.46 -20.27
N GLU A 223 -8.64 6.29 -19.23
CA GLU A 223 -7.40 6.93 -18.80
C GLU A 223 -6.63 6.07 -17.77
N LEU A 224 -7.34 5.12 -17.15
CA LEU A 224 -6.78 4.15 -16.21
C LEU A 224 -7.46 2.81 -16.38
N ILE A 225 -6.67 1.77 -16.52
CA ILE A 225 -7.12 0.36 -16.48
C ILE A 225 -6.49 -0.29 -15.26
N ILE A 226 -7.31 -0.86 -14.37
CA ILE A 226 -6.86 -1.50 -13.14
C ILE A 226 -7.12 -3.00 -13.24
N LEU A 227 -6.05 -3.76 -13.36
CA LEU A 227 -6.03 -5.21 -13.18
C LEU A 227 -5.76 -5.56 -11.72
N GLY A 228 -6.04 -6.80 -11.35
CA GLY A 228 -5.89 -7.28 -9.99
C GLY A 228 -7.24 -7.48 -9.30
N LYS A 229 -7.34 -8.57 -8.58
CA LYS A 229 -8.58 -9.04 -7.95
C LYS A 229 -8.29 -9.59 -6.56
N SER A 230 -9.30 -9.61 -5.70
CA SER A 230 -9.26 -10.40 -4.46
C SER A 230 -9.26 -11.91 -4.75
N MET A 231 -9.88 -12.32 -5.86
CA MET A 231 -9.98 -13.72 -6.28
C MET A 231 -9.24 -13.92 -7.61
N ILE A 232 -7.91 -14.01 -7.54
CA ILE A 232 -7.06 -14.30 -8.70
C ILE A 232 -6.78 -15.79 -8.74
N ILE A 233 -7.33 -16.47 -9.74
CA ILE A 233 -7.10 -17.90 -10.02
C ILE A 233 -6.51 -18.14 -11.42
N HIS A 234 -6.45 -17.08 -12.23
CA HIS A 234 -5.83 -17.08 -13.55
C HIS A 234 -4.91 -15.86 -13.68
N ARG A 235 -3.92 -15.94 -14.54
CA ARG A 235 -3.14 -14.76 -14.93
C ARG A 235 -4.06 -13.71 -15.55
N GLU A 236 -3.82 -12.44 -15.21
CA GLU A 236 -4.52 -11.34 -15.85
C GLU A 236 -3.90 -11.08 -17.24
N PRO A 237 -4.70 -10.68 -18.24
CA PRO A 237 -4.23 -10.47 -19.62
C PRO A 237 -3.49 -9.13 -19.80
N VAL A 238 -2.38 -8.93 -19.08
CA VAL A 238 -1.64 -7.68 -19.06
C VAL A 238 -1.10 -7.34 -20.45
N ALA A 239 -0.43 -8.29 -21.10
CA ALA A 239 0.18 -8.08 -22.42
C ALA A 239 -0.86 -7.79 -23.50
N GLU A 240 -2.00 -8.48 -23.48
CA GLU A 240 -3.06 -8.29 -24.45
C GLU A 240 -3.76 -6.93 -24.27
N ILE A 241 -3.93 -6.46 -23.02
CA ILE A 241 -4.49 -5.14 -22.72
C ILE A 241 -3.49 -4.06 -23.10
N ARG A 242 -2.19 -4.23 -22.83
CA ARG A 242 -1.14 -3.31 -23.28
C ARG A 242 -1.17 -3.18 -24.80
N ALA A 243 -1.21 -4.29 -25.52
CA ALA A 243 -1.29 -4.27 -26.97
C ALA A 243 -2.53 -3.52 -27.48
N ALA A 244 -3.68 -3.63 -26.81
CA ALA A 244 -4.87 -2.87 -27.16
C ALA A 244 -4.73 -1.36 -26.89
N ILE A 245 -4.10 -0.98 -25.76
CA ILE A 245 -3.82 0.42 -25.42
C ILE A 245 -2.93 1.04 -26.51
N ASP A 246 -1.89 0.34 -26.93
CA ASP A 246 -0.91 0.80 -27.91
C ASP A 246 -1.55 0.89 -29.31
N GLU A 247 -2.31 -0.13 -29.72
CA GLU A 247 -2.99 -0.16 -31.02
C GLU A 247 -4.00 0.98 -31.18
N PHE A 248 -4.74 1.31 -30.12
CA PHE A 248 -5.73 2.39 -30.14
C PHE A 248 -5.13 3.75 -29.78
N GLU A 249 -3.82 3.84 -29.62
CA GLU A 249 -3.08 5.07 -29.28
C GLU A 249 -3.72 5.81 -28.09
N LEU A 250 -3.87 5.10 -26.96
CA LEU A 250 -4.49 5.64 -25.76
C LEU A 250 -3.46 6.23 -24.81
N ASP A 251 -3.72 7.43 -24.30
CA ASP A 251 -3.01 7.97 -23.11
C ASP A 251 -3.65 7.35 -21.87
N CYS A 252 -3.31 6.09 -21.61
CA CYS A 252 -3.92 5.24 -20.58
C CYS A 252 -2.85 4.55 -19.75
N VAL A 253 -2.97 4.66 -18.43
CA VAL A 253 -2.10 3.93 -17.51
C VAL A 253 -2.68 2.54 -17.22
N LEU A 254 -1.84 1.52 -17.35
CA LEU A 254 -2.15 0.15 -16.99
C LEU A 254 -1.58 -0.18 -15.62
N MET A 255 -2.46 -0.28 -14.63
CA MET A 255 -2.14 -0.58 -13.25
C MET A 255 -2.46 -2.04 -12.92
N TYR A 256 -1.56 -2.69 -12.17
CA TYR A 256 -1.78 -4.03 -11.64
C TYR A 256 -1.74 -4.02 -10.11
N ASP A 257 -2.89 -4.17 -9.45
CA ASP A 257 -2.97 -4.30 -7.99
C ASP A 257 -2.55 -5.71 -7.57
N MET A 258 -1.36 -5.83 -6.98
CA MET A 258 -0.73 -7.09 -6.60
C MET A 258 -1.00 -7.51 -5.14
N ALA A 259 -1.85 -6.80 -4.39
CA ALA A 259 -2.04 -7.05 -2.97
C ALA A 259 -2.37 -8.52 -2.62
N HIS A 260 -3.04 -9.23 -3.52
CA HIS A 260 -3.41 -10.64 -3.32
C HIS A 260 -2.46 -11.65 -3.98
N VAL A 261 -1.49 -11.20 -4.77
CA VAL A 261 -0.62 -12.09 -5.56
C VAL A 261 0.87 -11.76 -5.47
N LEU A 262 1.29 -10.78 -4.68
CA LEU A 262 2.69 -10.36 -4.61
C LEU A 262 3.64 -11.54 -4.32
N GLY A 263 3.27 -12.44 -3.43
CA GLY A 263 4.04 -13.65 -3.14
C GLY A 263 4.10 -14.67 -4.29
N LEU A 264 3.24 -14.51 -5.31
CA LEU A 264 3.18 -15.35 -6.52
C LEU A 264 3.77 -14.65 -7.74
N ILE A 265 4.13 -13.37 -7.62
CA ILE A 265 4.78 -12.61 -8.69
C ILE A 265 6.15 -13.20 -8.97
N GLY A 266 6.55 -13.15 -10.24
CA GLY A 266 7.82 -13.66 -10.71
C GLY A 266 7.65 -14.82 -11.69
N PRO A 267 8.70 -15.62 -11.94
CA PRO A 267 8.71 -16.61 -13.01
C PRO A 267 7.65 -17.72 -12.86
N TYR A 268 7.12 -17.89 -11.66
CA TYR A 268 6.19 -18.98 -11.37
C TYR A 268 4.73 -18.67 -11.69
N PHE A 269 4.33 -17.39 -11.58
CA PHE A 269 2.95 -17.00 -11.84
C PHE A 269 2.84 -15.93 -12.91
N GLN A 270 3.24 -14.67 -12.62
CA GLN A 270 3.08 -13.55 -13.55
C GLN A 270 4.14 -12.46 -13.28
N GLN A 271 4.55 -11.73 -14.31
CA GLN A 271 5.48 -10.61 -14.24
C GLN A 271 4.86 -9.37 -14.90
N PRO A 272 3.95 -8.65 -14.21
CA PRO A 272 3.13 -7.60 -14.82
C PRO A 272 3.95 -6.49 -15.50
N PHE A 273 5.06 -6.04 -14.92
CA PHE A 273 5.90 -5.01 -15.53
C PHE A 273 6.56 -5.46 -16.85
N GLN A 274 6.95 -6.73 -16.94
CA GLN A 274 7.50 -7.29 -18.17
C GLN A 274 6.44 -7.50 -19.24
N GLU A 275 5.19 -7.64 -18.83
CA GLU A 275 4.02 -7.79 -19.68
C GLU A 275 3.44 -6.43 -20.11
N GLY A 276 3.95 -5.31 -19.58
CA GLY A 276 3.61 -3.96 -19.97
C GLY A 276 2.73 -3.17 -19.01
N ALA A 277 2.59 -3.58 -17.73
CA ALA A 277 2.01 -2.72 -16.71
C ALA A 277 2.91 -1.52 -16.43
N ASP A 278 2.30 -0.35 -16.21
CA ASP A 278 3.00 0.89 -15.91
C ASP A 278 3.22 1.04 -14.39
N VAL A 279 2.25 0.57 -13.57
CA VAL A 279 2.24 0.69 -12.11
C VAL A 279 1.74 -0.60 -11.47
#